data_a2b2503c47d6b03281d03a052b5c193c
#
_entry.id   a2b2503c47d6b03281d03a052b5c193c
#
_cell.length_a   1.000
_cell.length_b   1.000
_cell.length_c   1.000
_cell.angle_alpha   90.00
_cell.angle_beta   90.00
_cell.angle_gamma   90.00
#
_symmetry.space_group_name_H-M   'P 1'
#
loop_
_entity.id
_entity.type
_entity.pdbx_description
1 polymer ?
#
loop_
_entity_poly.entity_id
_entity_poly.type
_entity_poly.pdbx_seq_one_letter_code
_entity_poly.pdbx_strand_id
1 'polypeptide(L)'
;MGRFRGGMRGIMDNLELAKVANEVRKGVLTAVHGAKSGHPGGSLSAADIFTYLYFEEMNIDPADPKKEDRDRFVLSKGHTAPGLYSALAHRGFFPVEDLETLRHLGSYLQGHPCLDKIPGVDMSTGSLGQGVSAAVGMALGGKMTDEKFRVYSLLGDGEIQEGQVWEAAMFAGFHKLDNLVLIVDNNGLQIDGKIEDVCSPYPIDEKFRAFNFHVIDVADGNDMEQLRQAFAEARSTKGMPTAIIAHTVKGKGVSFMEDQAGWHGKAPNDEEYQVAMNELNAAYA
;
A
#
# COMPACT_ATOMS: atom_id res chain seq x y z
N MET A 1 -3.35 19.85 17.01
CA MET A 1 -3.69 19.06 15.82
C MET A 1 -3.98 20.00 14.66
N GLY A 2 -3.00 20.18 13.77
CA GLY A 2 -3.12 21.08 12.61
C GLY A 2 -3.84 20.35 11.47
N ARG A 3 -4.95 20.89 11.01
CA ARG A 3 -5.62 20.46 9.77
C ARG A 3 -4.67 20.78 8.60
N PHE A 4 -4.21 19.77 7.89
CA PHE A 4 -3.54 19.96 6.61
C PHE A 4 -4.52 20.61 5.62
N ARG A 5 -4.35 21.92 5.37
CA ARG A 5 -5.22 22.67 4.44
C ARG A 5 -4.81 22.40 3.00
N GLY A 6 -5.78 22.11 2.14
CA GLY A 6 -5.61 22.10 0.68
C GLY A 6 -5.17 23.48 0.18
N GLY A 7 -3.94 23.57 -0.23
CA GLY A 7 -3.30 24.71 -0.89
C GLY A 7 -1.99 24.20 -1.45
N MET A 8 -1.41 24.81 -2.50
CA MET A 8 -0.19 24.35 -3.20
C MET A 8 0.74 23.58 -2.29
N ARG A 9 0.88 22.26 -2.52
CA ARG A 9 1.67 21.37 -1.69
C ARG A 9 3.13 21.80 -1.72
N GLY A 10 3.67 22.28 -0.60
CA GLY A 10 5.11 22.21 -0.38
C GLY A 10 5.48 20.73 -0.32
N ILE A 11 6.59 20.35 -0.93
CA ILE A 11 7.16 18.99 -0.83
C ILE A 11 7.42 18.74 0.68
N MET A 12 6.82 17.69 1.24
CA MET A 12 7.10 17.29 2.62
C MET A 12 8.54 16.76 2.69
N ASP A 13 9.26 17.10 3.77
CA ASP A 13 10.56 16.50 3.97
C ASP A 13 10.43 15.02 4.42
N ASN A 14 11.53 14.28 4.34
CA ASN A 14 11.50 12.84 4.62
C ASN A 14 11.17 12.54 6.09
N LEU A 15 11.57 13.42 7.02
CA LEU A 15 11.26 13.28 8.45
C LEU A 15 9.76 13.52 8.72
N GLU A 16 9.18 14.51 8.06
CA GLU A 16 7.74 14.77 8.14
C GLU A 16 6.94 13.57 7.62
N LEU A 17 7.33 13.01 6.47
CA LEU A 17 6.70 11.80 5.92
C LEU A 17 6.86 10.60 6.86
N ALA A 18 8.05 10.39 7.44
CA ALA A 18 8.28 9.31 8.38
C ALA A 18 7.42 9.44 9.65
N LYS A 19 7.21 10.66 10.14
CA LYS A 19 6.27 10.93 11.25
C LYS A 19 4.82 10.60 10.86
N VAL A 20 4.40 10.95 9.64
CA VAL A 20 3.06 10.57 9.14
C VAL A 20 2.94 9.06 9.02
N ALA A 21 3.96 8.36 8.51
CA ALA A 21 3.96 6.90 8.44
C ALA A 21 3.83 6.25 9.83
N ASN A 22 4.44 6.87 10.84
CA ASN A 22 4.28 6.44 12.22
C ASN A 22 2.84 6.61 12.73
N GLU A 23 2.17 7.72 12.39
CA GLU A 23 0.73 7.89 12.71
C GLU A 23 -0.13 6.87 11.94
N VAL A 24 0.21 6.56 10.67
CA VAL A 24 -0.45 5.49 9.91
C VAL A 24 -0.31 4.15 10.63
N ARG A 25 0.88 3.81 11.17
CA ARG A 25 1.10 2.59 11.97
C ARG A 25 0.24 2.56 13.23
N LYS A 26 0.14 3.67 13.96
CA LYS A 26 -0.75 3.78 15.13
C LYS A 26 -2.20 3.50 14.76
N GLY A 27 -2.67 4.09 13.65
CA GLY A 27 -4.03 3.84 13.14
C GLY A 27 -4.26 2.39 12.72
N VAL A 28 -3.27 1.71 12.15
CA VAL A 28 -3.33 0.26 11.87
C VAL A 28 -3.57 -0.54 13.15
N LEU A 29 -2.78 -0.27 14.19
CA LEU A 29 -2.90 -0.97 15.48
C LEU A 29 -4.25 -0.69 16.14
N THR A 30 -4.69 0.56 16.12
CA THR A 30 -6.00 0.97 16.65
C THR A 30 -7.13 0.22 15.95
N ALA A 31 -7.12 0.18 14.62
CA ALA A 31 -8.14 -0.50 13.83
C ALA A 31 -8.17 -2.01 14.10
N VAL A 32 -7.01 -2.68 14.06
CA VAL A 32 -6.92 -4.13 14.24
C VAL A 32 -7.22 -4.54 15.68
N HIS A 33 -6.77 -3.76 16.66
CA HIS A 33 -7.06 -4.00 18.07
C HIS A 33 -8.54 -3.81 18.37
N GLY A 34 -9.17 -2.72 17.89
CA GLY A 34 -10.62 -2.47 18.06
C GLY A 34 -11.47 -3.59 17.47
N ALA A 35 -11.10 -4.06 16.27
CA ALA A 35 -11.78 -5.16 15.60
C ALA A 35 -11.53 -6.53 16.22
N LYS A 36 -10.52 -6.69 17.08
CA LYS A 36 -9.99 -7.99 17.56
C LYS A 36 -9.69 -8.96 16.39
N SER A 37 -9.44 -8.41 15.22
CA SER A 37 -9.26 -9.14 13.95
C SER A 37 -8.62 -8.23 12.92
N GLY A 38 -7.77 -8.79 12.04
CA GLY A 38 -7.16 -8.04 10.93
C GLY A 38 -5.73 -8.48 10.66
N HIS A 39 -5.07 -7.75 9.75
CA HIS A 39 -3.75 -8.11 9.24
C HIS A 39 -2.73 -6.99 9.55
N PRO A 40 -2.17 -6.94 10.78
CA PRO A 40 -1.24 -5.89 11.15
C PRO A 40 0.10 -6.00 10.41
N GLY A 41 0.70 -7.19 10.31
CA GLY A 41 2.06 -7.37 9.79
C GLY A 41 2.28 -6.74 8.42
N GLY A 42 1.46 -7.11 7.44
CA GLY A 42 1.56 -6.55 6.07
C GLY A 42 1.03 -5.12 5.93
N SER A 43 0.21 -4.64 6.87
CA SER A 43 -0.22 -3.23 6.92
C SER A 43 0.89 -2.34 7.45
N LEU A 44 1.65 -2.81 8.45
CA LEU A 44 2.79 -2.11 9.04
C LEU A 44 3.99 -2.08 8.09
N SER A 45 4.27 -3.17 7.34
CA SER A 45 5.35 -3.18 6.34
C SER A 45 5.14 -2.12 5.26
N ALA A 46 3.91 -1.95 4.82
CA ALA A 46 3.55 -1.05 3.73
C ALA A 46 3.22 0.40 4.18
N ALA A 47 3.31 0.72 5.46
CA ALA A 47 2.89 2.03 5.97
C ALA A 47 3.63 3.20 5.33
N ASP A 48 4.93 3.06 5.06
CA ASP A 48 5.74 4.09 4.39
C ASP A 48 5.33 4.24 2.92
N ILE A 49 5.05 3.13 2.24
CA ILE A 49 4.57 3.12 0.84
C ILE A 49 3.20 3.81 0.75
N PHE A 50 2.24 3.47 1.62
CA PHE A 50 0.95 4.16 1.68
C PHE A 50 1.13 5.66 1.95
N THR A 51 1.99 6.00 2.91
CA THR A 51 2.25 7.39 3.25
C THR A 51 2.82 8.14 2.06
N TYR A 52 3.87 7.62 1.43
CA TYR A 52 4.48 8.28 0.29
C TYR A 52 3.46 8.49 -0.84
N LEU A 53 2.67 7.47 -1.20
CA LEU A 53 1.64 7.55 -2.23
C LEU A 53 0.61 8.65 -1.92
N TYR A 54 0.00 8.63 -0.75
CA TYR A 54 -1.14 9.49 -0.43
C TYR A 54 -0.74 10.91 -0.01
N PHE A 55 0.47 11.12 0.48
CA PHE A 55 0.90 12.44 0.98
C PHE A 55 1.84 13.16 0.03
N GLU A 56 2.52 12.46 -0.88
CA GLU A 56 3.50 13.07 -1.78
C GLU A 56 3.26 12.75 -3.25
N GLU A 57 3.07 11.49 -3.64
CA GLU A 57 3.10 11.04 -5.02
C GLU A 57 1.82 11.33 -5.80
N MET A 58 0.67 10.88 -5.30
CA MET A 58 -0.55 10.82 -6.07
C MET A 58 -1.25 12.19 -6.19
N ASN A 59 -1.77 12.49 -7.39
CA ASN A 59 -2.71 13.58 -7.60
C ASN A 59 -4.09 13.19 -7.09
N ILE A 60 -4.38 13.52 -5.83
CA ILE A 60 -5.64 13.23 -5.15
C ILE A 60 -6.11 14.42 -4.32
N ASP A 61 -7.41 14.55 -4.13
CA ASP A 61 -8.03 15.54 -3.25
C ASP A 61 -9.05 14.86 -2.33
N PRO A 62 -8.83 14.84 -1.00
CA PRO A 62 -9.81 14.29 -0.06
C PRO A 62 -11.14 15.01 -0.06
N ALA A 63 -11.18 16.30 -0.45
CA ALA A 63 -12.42 17.06 -0.55
C ALA A 63 -13.24 16.69 -1.79
N ASP A 64 -12.60 16.13 -2.82
CA ASP A 64 -13.22 15.61 -4.03
C ASP A 64 -12.66 14.21 -4.38
N PRO A 65 -13.06 13.18 -3.63
CA PRO A 65 -12.53 11.81 -3.80
C PRO A 65 -12.94 11.16 -5.13
N LYS A 66 -13.82 11.79 -5.90
CA LYS A 66 -14.30 11.33 -7.21
C LYS A 66 -13.80 12.15 -8.39
N LYS A 67 -12.89 13.10 -8.15
CA LYS A 67 -12.28 13.90 -9.20
C LYS A 67 -11.79 13.04 -10.36
N GLU A 68 -12.14 13.37 -11.59
CA GLU A 68 -11.94 12.51 -12.76
C GLU A 68 -10.46 12.36 -13.13
N ASP A 69 -9.67 13.43 -13.01
CA ASP A 69 -8.24 13.48 -13.36
C ASP A 69 -7.30 13.03 -12.24
N ARG A 70 -7.83 12.52 -11.10
CA ARG A 70 -7.02 12.02 -10.00
C ARG A 70 -6.33 10.71 -10.39
N ASP A 71 -5.20 10.44 -9.76
CA ASP A 71 -4.56 9.12 -9.83
C ASP A 71 -5.42 8.03 -9.17
N ARG A 72 -5.16 6.77 -9.52
CA ARG A 72 -5.88 5.61 -9.01
C ARG A 72 -4.93 4.72 -8.21
N PHE A 73 -5.43 4.18 -7.11
CA PHE A 73 -4.69 3.21 -6.30
C PHE A 73 -5.50 1.94 -6.09
N VAL A 74 -4.92 0.80 -6.44
CA VAL A 74 -5.50 -0.53 -6.21
C VAL A 74 -4.67 -1.29 -5.19
N LEU A 75 -5.23 -1.52 -4.02
CA LEU A 75 -4.63 -2.39 -3.01
C LEU A 75 -4.87 -3.86 -3.41
N SER A 76 -4.00 -4.45 -4.22
CA SER A 76 -4.16 -5.82 -4.70
C SER A 76 -4.11 -6.83 -3.55
N LYS A 77 -3.16 -6.68 -2.61
CA LYS A 77 -3.15 -7.42 -1.35
C LYS A 77 -4.20 -6.87 -0.37
N GLY A 78 -5.47 -7.03 -0.71
CA GLY A 78 -6.60 -6.39 -0.03
C GLY A 78 -6.73 -6.66 1.46
N HIS A 79 -6.12 -7.72 1.98
CA HIS A 79 -6.09 -8.03 3.42
C HIS A 79 -5.35 -6.97 4.25
N THR A 80 -4.46 -6.17 3.65
CA THR A 80 -3.79 -5.05 4.33
C THR A 80 -4.62 -3.74 4.30
N ALA A 81 -5.93 -3.87 4.17
CA ALA A 81 -6.90 -2.78 4.28
C ALA A 81 -6.70 -1.87 5.50
N PRO A 82 -6.31 -2.35 6.71
CA PRO A 82 -6.04 -1.46 7.84
C PRO A 82 -4.97 -0.40 7.54
N GLY A 83 -3.93 -0.74 6.77
CA GLY A 83 -2.89 0.20 6.33
C GLY A 83 -3.45 1.27 5.39
N LEU A 84 -4.20 0.85 4.37
CA LEU A 84 -4.85 1.77 3.44
C LEU A 84 -5.84 2.69 4.16
N TYR A 85 -6.69 2.15 5.04
CA TYR A 85 -7.69 2.95 5.75
C TYR A 85 -7.03 3.97 6.68
N SER A 86 -5.97 3.57 7.38
CA SER A 86 -5.22 4.50 8.21
C SER A 86 -4.61 5.64 7.38
N ALA A 87 -4.01 5.34 6.22
CA ALA A 87 -3.48 6.37 5.33
C ALA A 87 -4.59 7.31 4.80
N LEU A 88 -5.74 6.75 4.38
CA LEU A 88 -6.90 7.53 3.93
C LEU A 88 -7.46 8.44 5.02
N ALA A 89 -7.62 7.92 6.25
CA ALA A 89 -8.10 8.70 7.39
C ALA A 89 -7.17 9.86 7.73
N HIS A 90 -5.86 9.60 7.89
CA HIS A 90 -4.86 10.63 8.15
C HIS A 90 -4.71 11.62 7.00
N ARG A 91 -4.99 11.19 5.76
CA ARG A 91 -5.04 12.09 4.60
C ARG A 91 -6.28 12.97 4.58
N GLY A 92 -7.33 12.62 5.34
CA GLY A 92 -8.54 13.41 5.52
C GLY A 92 -9.73 12.97 4.66
N PHE A 93 -9.74 11.73 4.14
CA PHE A 93 -10.91 11.20 3.42
C PHE A 93 -12.09 10.89 4.34
N PHE A 94 -11.81 10.55 5.60
CA PHE A 94 -12.79 10.31 6.66
C PHE A 94 -12.13 10.50 8.04
N PRO A 95 -12.92 10.57 9.15
CA PRO A 95 -12.37 10.78 10.49
C PRO A 95 -11.44 9.66 10.93
N VAL A 96 -10.32 10.01 11.60
CA VAL A 96 -9.35 9.03 12.13
C VAL A 96 -9.99 8.15 13.20
N GLU A 97 -10.92 8.70 13.94
CA GLU A 97 -11.67 8.01 15.01
C GLU A 97 -12.46 6.81 14.48
N ASP A 98 -12.89 6.84 13.22
CA ASP A 98 -13.65 5.75 12.60
C ASP A 98 -12.82 4.47 12.44
N LEU A 99 -11.49 4.55 12.52
CA LEU A 99 -10.60 3.37 12.44
C LEU A 99 -10.93 2.32 13.51
N GLU A 100 -11.38 2.73 14.69
CA GLU A 100 -11.79 1.83 15.77
C GLU A 100 -12.99 0.95 15.39
N THR A 101 -13.75 1.35 14.36
CA THR A 101 -14.96 0.64 13.91
C THR A 101 -14.67 -0.44 12.86
N LEU A 102 -13.39 -0.68 12.51
CA LEU A 102 -13.01 -1.69 11.52
C LEU A 102 -13.76 -3.01 11.78
N ARG A 103 -14.42 -3.56 10.74
CA ARG A 103 -15.15 -4.85 10.78
C ARG A 103 -16.32 -4.91 11.77
N HIS A 104 -16.66 -3.82 12.45
CA HIS A 104 -17.84 -3.82 13.29
C HIS A 104 -19.12 -3.88 12.46
N LEU A 105 -20.17 -4.48 13.01
CA LEU A 105 -21.47 -4.52 12.33
C LEU A 105 -21.99 -3.08 12.11
N GLY A 106 -22.33 -2.78 10.88
CA GLY A 106 -22.79 -1.44 10.48
C GLY A 106 -21.69 -0.45 10.12
N SER A 107 -20.40 -0.75 10.38
CA SER A 107 -19.29 0.08 9.91
C SER A 107 -19.14 -0.01 8.40
N TYR A 108 -18.74 1.11 7.78
CA TYR A 108 -18.34 1.12 6.37
C TYR A 108 -16.91 0.59 6.16
N LEU A 109 -16.08 0.56 7.21
CA LEU A 109 -14.71 0.03 7.16
C LEU A 109 -14.72 -1.50 7.18
N GLN A 110 -14.85 -2.06 5.98
CA GLN A 110 -14.94 -3.50 5.77
C GLN A 110 -13.57 -4.18 5.94
N GLY A 111 -13.55 -5.50 6.14
CA GLY A 111 -12.32 -6.28 6.30
C GLY A 111 -11.38 -6.26 5.08
N HIS A 112 -11.91 -5.94 3.91
CA HIS A 112 -11.20 -5.71 2.66
C HIS A 112 -11.72 -4.42 2.01
N PRO A 113 -10.96 -3.74 1.14
CA PRO A 113 -11.41 -2.53 0.48
C PRO A 113 -12.73 -2.71 -0.27
N CYS A 114 -13.64 -1.77 -0.09
CA CYS A 114 -14.94 -1.75 -0.77
C CYS A 114 -15.16 -0.38 -1.42
N LEU A 115 -15.14 -0.34 -2.75
CA LEU A 115 -15.27 0.87 -3.57
C LEU A 115 -16.54 1.66 -3.25
N ASP A 116 -17.66 0.97 -3.04
CA ASP A 116 -18.96 1.61 -2.84
C ASP A 116 -19.17 2.15 -1.41
N LYS A 117 -18.28 1.80 -0.48
CA LYS A 117 -18.44 2.12 0.95
C LYS A 117 -17.45 3.15 1.46
N ILE A 118 -16.21 3.11 0.97
CA ILE A 118 -15.09 3.80 1.61
C ILE A 118 -14.58 4.92 0.71
N PRO A 119 -14.67 6.19 1.14
CA PRO A 119 -14.14 7.31 0.37
C PRO A 119 -12.63 7.12 0.10
N GLY A 120 -12.22 7.34 -1.16
CA GLY A 120 -10.82 7.22 -1.58
C GLY A 120 -10.37 5.81 -1.95
N VAL A 121 -11.24 4.80 -1.86
CA VAL A 121 -10.99 3.45 -2.37
C VAL A 121 -11.40 3.37 -3.84
N ASP A 122 -10.50 2.91 -4.71
CA ASP A 122 -10.70 2.85 -6.16
C ASP A 122 -11.17 1.49 -6.68
N MET A 123 -10.95 0.43 -5.91
CA MET A 123 -11.32 -0.93 -6.29
C MET A 123 -11.62 -1.79 -5.07
N SER A 124 -12.69 -2.57 -5.14
CA SER A 124 -12.96 -3.63 -4.17
C SER A 124 -12.01 -4.79 -4.43
N THR A 125 -11.23 -5.18 -3.42
CA THR A 125 -10.22 -6.25 -3.51
C THR A 125 -10.32 -7.22 -2.34
N GLY A 126 -9.49 -8.28 -2.34
CA GLY A 126 -9.46 -9.28 -1.27
C GLY A 126 -9.03 -10.65 -1.78
N SER A 127 -9.45 -11.04 -2.98
CA SER A 127 -8.92 -12.21 -3.67
C SER A 127 -7.56 -11.85 -4.27
N LEU A 128 -6.50 -12.48 -3.75
CA LEU A 128 -5.12 -12.20 -4.17
C LEU A 128 -4.93 -12.41 -5.67
N GLY A 129 -4.11 -11.59 -6.29
CA GLY A 129 -3.81 -11.60 -7.71
C GLY A 129 -4.89 -10.96 -8.61
N GLN A 130 -6.10 -10.64 -8.10
CA GLN A 130 -7.18 -10.09 -8.93
C GLN A 130 -7.10 -8.56 -9.05
N GLY A 131 -6.66 -7.86 -8.00
CA GLY A 131 -6.58 -6.40 -7.98
C GLY A 131 -5.64 -5.86 -9.07
N VAL A 132 -4.53 -6.53 -9.32
CA VAL A 132 -3.56 -6.11 -10.35
C VAL A 132 -4.19 -6.07 -11.75
N SER A 133 -5.07 -7.04 -12.08
CA SER A 133 -5.78 -7.04 -13.37
C SER A 133 -6.72 -5.85 -13.52
N ALA A 134 -7.41 -5.47 -12.43
CA ALA A 134 -8.24 -4.27 -12.41
C ALA A 134 -7.38 -3.00 -12.63
N ALA A 135 -6.21 -2.91 -11.97
CA ALA A 135 -5.27 -1.81 -12.17
C ALA A 135 -4.78 -1.71 -13.63
N VAL A 136 -4.46 -2.85 -14.25
CA VAL A 136 -4.09 -2.91 -15.67
C VAL A 136 -5.24 -2.41 -16.56
N GLY A 137 -6.47 -2.83 -16.28
CA GLY A 137 -7.67 -2.35 -17.00
C GLY A 137 -7.87 -0.85 -16.88
N MET A 138 -7.69 -0.28 -15.66
CA MET A 138 -7.76 1.17 -15.43
C MET A 138 -6.67 1.92 -16.21
N ALA A 139 -5.44 1.42 -16.19
CA ALA A 139 -4.31 2.04 -16.91
C ALA A 139 -4.52 2.02 -18.42
N LEU A 140 -5.01 0.91 -18.98
CA LEU A 140 -5.36 0.82 -20.39
C LEU A 140 -6.50 1.79 -20.74
N GLY A 141 -7.58 1.81 -19.93
CA GLY A 141 -8.69 2.73 -20.11
C GLY A 141 -8.24 4.18 -20.18
N GLY A 142 -7.40 4.62 -19.24
CA GLY A 142 -6.82 5.96 -19.24
C GLY A 142 -6.04 6.29 -20.53
N LYS A 143 -5.24 5.33 -21.02
CA LYS A 143 -4.52 5.52 -22.30
C LYS A 143 -5.46 5.58 -23.51
N MET A 144 -6.52 4.81 -23.52
CA MET A 144 -7.50 4.80 -24.64
C MET A 144 -8.33 6.09 -24.70
N THR A 145 -8.55 6.74 -23.56
CA THR A 145 -9.30 8.00 -23.45
C THR A 145 -8.39 9.24 -23.40
N ASP A 146 -7.09 9.06 -23.58
CA ASP A 146 -6.04 10.12 -23.49
C ASP A 146 -6.01 10.86 -22.14
N GLU A 147 -6.45 10.18 -21.09
CA GLU A 147 -6.36 10.67 -19.71
C GLU A 147 -4.91 10.64 -19.21
N LYS A 148 -4.60 11.56 -18.29
CA LYS A 148 -3.21 11.74 -17.81
C LYS A 148 -2.95 11.12 -16.44
N PHE A 149 -3.95 10.55 -15.79
CA PHE A 149 -3.79 9.90 -14.50
C PHE A 149 -2.88 8.69 -14.55
N ARG A 150 -2.24 8.43 -13.46
CA ARG A 150 -1.45 7.21 -13.23
C ARG A 150 -2.24 6.22 -12.39
N VAL A 151 -1.88 4.95 -12.53
CA VAL A 151 -2.45 3.87 -11.75
C VAL A 151 -1.32 3.19 -10.97
N TYR A 152 -1.51 3.10 -9.66
CA TYR A 152 -0.60 2.42 -8.74
C TYR A 152 -1.30 1.17 -8.19
N SER A 153 -0.57 0.07 -8.07
CA SER A 153 -1.09 -1.13 -7.43
C SER A 153 -0.07 -1.71 -6.47
N LEU A 154 -0.50 -2.00 -5.24
CA LEU A 154 0.36 -2.61 -4.22
C LEU A 154 0.03 -4.10 -4.09
N LEU A 155 1.05 -4.92 -4.35
CA LEU A 155 1.03 -6.37 -4.27
C LEU A 155 1.89 -6.84 -3.09
N GLY A 156 1.63 -8.04 -2.58
CA GLY A 156 2.54 -8.75 -1.69
C GLY A 156 3.43 -9.73 -2.45
N ASP A 157 4.60 -10.02 -1.90
CA ASP A 157 5.51 -11.03 -2.42
C ASP A 157 4.90 -12.44 -2.45
N GLY A 158 4.08 -12.81 -1.44
CA GLY A 158 3.28 -14.03 -1.47
C GLY A 158 2.14 -13.98 -2.48
N GLU A 159 1.55 -12.80 -2.72
CA GLU A 159 0.49 -12.63 -3.70
C GLU A 159 0.95 -12.88 -5.13
N ILE A 160 2.18 -12.54 -5.47
CA ILE A 160 2.70 -12.74 -6.82
C ILE A 160 2.96 -14.21 -7.18
N GLN A 161 2.72 -15.15 -6.27
CA GLN A 161 2.65 -16.58 -6.58
C GLN A 161 1.40 -16.92 -7.41
N GLU A 162 0.36 -16.07 -7.39
CA GLU A 162 -0.83 -16.23 -8.20
C GLU A 162 -0.53 -16.04 -9.70
N GLY A 163 -0.95 -17.00 -10.54
CA GLY A 163 -0.73 -16.94 -11.99
C GLY A 163 -1.33 -15.70 -12.65
N GLN A 164 -2.46 -15.22 -12.11
CA GLN A 164 -3.16 -14.02 -12.58
C GLN A 164 -2.27 -12.77 -12.59
N VAL A 165 -1.32 -12.64 -11.64
CA VAL A 165 -0.37 -11.51 -11.61
C VAL A 165 0.50 -11.50 -12.86
N TRP A 166 0.95 -12.66 -13.31
CA TRP A 166 1.82 -12.79 -14.49
C TRP A 166 1.05 -12.63 -15.80
N GLU A 167 -0.20 -13.06 -15.85
CA GLU A 167 -1.10 -12.76 -16.96
C GLU A 167 -1.30 -11.25 -17.13
N ALA A 168 -1.58 -10.55 -16.02
CA ALA A 168 -1.70 -9.10 -15.99
C ALA A 168 -0.38 -8.40 -16.38
N ALA A 169 0.77 -8.88 -15.90
CA ALA A 169 2.08 -8.33 -16.24
C ALA A 169 2.38 -8.49 -17.74
N MET A 170 2.15 -9.67 -18.31
CA MET A 170 2.32 -9.90 -19.75
C MET A 170 1.49 -8.93 -20.58
N PHE A 171 0.24 -8.74 -20.22
CA PHE A 171 -0.67 -7.82 -20.90
C PHE A 171 -0.19 -6.37 -20.78
N ALA A 172 0.19 -5.94 -19.58
CA ALA A 172 0.65 -4.57 -19.32
C ALA A 172 1.93 -4.23 -20.11
N GLY A 173 2.89 -5.15 -20.16
CA GLY A 173 4.11 -4.98 -20.93
C GLY A 173 3.86 -4.93 -22.44
N PHE A 174 3.00 -5.81 -22.97
CA PHE A 174 2.61 -5.81 -24.37
C PHE A 174 1.97 -4.48 -24.77
N HIS A 175 1.06 -3.94 -23.96
CA HIS A 175 0.39 -2.67 -24.21
C HIS A 175 1.18 -1.43 -23.82
N LYS A 176 2.42 -1.60 -23.31
CA LYS A 176 3.33 -0.51 -22.93
C LYS A 176 2.64 0.51 -22.00
N LEU A 177 2.02 0.02 -20.94
CA LEU A 177 1.22 0.84 -20.01
C LEU A 177 2.14 1.66 -19.10
N ASP A 178 2.76 2.72 -19.62
CA ASP A 178 3.71 3.58 -18.91
C ASP A 178 3.05 4.51 -17.87
N ASN A 179 1.73 4.46 -17.75
CA ASN A 179 0.95 5.05 -16.68
C ASN A 179 0.63 4.06 -15.54
N LEU A 180 1.16 2.83 -15.59
CA LEU A 180 1.00 1.80 -14.55
C LEU A 180 2.28 1.63 -13.75
N VAL A 181 2.16 1.64 -12.42
CA VAL A 181 3.23 1.30 -11.48
C VAL A 181 2.74 0.18 -10.56
N LEU A 182 3.35 -0.99 -10.66
CA LEU A 182 3.16 -2.08 -9.72
C LEU A 182 4.22 -1.96 -8.62
N ILE A 183 3.81 -2.09 -7.36
CA ILE A 183 4.70 -2.03 -6.20
C ILE A 183 4.59 -3.38 -5.51
N VAL A 184 5.69 -4.08 -5.35
CA VAL A 184 5.75 -5.33 -4.58
C VAL A 184 6.30 -5.03 -3.20
N ASP A 185 5.46 -5.20 -2.16
CA ASP A 185 5.89 -5.23 -0.76
C ASP A 185 6.60 -6.56 -0.51
N ASN A 186 7.92 -6.54 -0.75
CA ASN A 186 8.78 -7.71 -0.63
C ASN A 186 9.32 -7.80 0.80
N ASN A 187 8.48 -8.29 1.72
CA ASN A 187 8.83 -8.45 3.12
C ASN A 187 9.33 -9.84 3.49
N GLY A 188 9.43 -10.77 2.54
CA GLY A 188 10.00 -12.10 2.69
C GLY A 188 9.18 -13.10 3.48
N LEU A 189 7.96 -12.74 3.91
CA LEU A 189 7.12 -13.56 4.79
C LEU A 189 5.68 -13.68 4.30
N GLN A 190 5.15 -14.88 4.30
CA GLN A 190 3.72 -15.17 4.14
C GLN A 190 3.14 -15.83 5.40
N ILE A 191 1.89 -16.30 5.34
CA ILE A 191 1.16 -16.87 6.50
C ILE A 191 1.96 -17.98 7.18
N ASP A 192 2.52 -18.90 6.39
CA ASP A 192 3.12 -20.17 6.86
C ASP A 192 4.63 -20.06 7.15
N GLY A 193 5.26 -18.91 6.92
CA GLY A 193 6.68 -18.72 7.18
C GLY A 193 7.41 -17.88 6.15
N LYS A 194 8.69 -18.13 5.99
CA LYS A 194 9.51 -17.47 4.97
C LYS A 194 9.04 -17.84 3.58
N ILE A 195 8.93 -16.86 2.73
CA ILE A 195 8.41 -17.06 1.37
C ILE A 195 9.28 -18.02 0.55
N GLU A 196 10.57 -18.04 0.80
CA GLU A 196 11.51 -18.96 0.14
C GLU A 196 11.26 -20.41 0.50
N ASP A 197 10.83 -20.68 1.73
CA ASP A 197 10.58 -22.03 2.25
C ASP A 197 9.20 -22.56 1.86
N VAL A 198 8.23 -21.67 1.60
CA VAL A 198 6.85 -22.07 1.27
C VAL A 198 6.65 -22.22 -0.25
N CYS A 199 6.85 -21.15 -1.00
CA CYS A 199 6.81 -21.15 -2.47
C CYS A 199 7.56 -19.93 -2.99
N SER A 200 8.85 -20.07 -3.30
CA SER A 200 9.70 -18.93 -3.67
C SER A 200 9.26 -18.25 -4.97
N PRO A 201 8.93 -16.95 -4.93
CA PRO A 201 8.64 -16.18 -6.14
C PRO A 201 9.90 -15.65 -6.83
N TYR A 202 11.07 -15.84 -6.24
CA TYR A 202 12.33 -15.29 -6.75
C TYR A 202 12.82 -16.00 -8.02
N PRO A 203 13.61 -15.32 -8.89
CA PRO A 203 13.89 -13.87 -8.87
C PRO A 203 12.69 -13.06 -9.36
N ILE A 204 12.22 -12.12 -8.54
CA ILE A 204 11.03 -11.30 -8.85
C ILE A 204 11.33 -10.28 -9.94
N ASP A 205 12.47 -9.62 -9.84
CA ASP A 205 12.92 -8.55 -10.73
C ASP A 205 13.13 -9.06 -12.16
N GLU A 206 13.78 -10.21 -12.34
CA GLU A 206 14.00 -10.83 -13.65
C GLU A 206 12.68 -11.21 -14.33
N LYS A 207 11.72 -11.70 -13.56
CA LYS A 207 10.38 -12.06 -14.07
C LYS A 207 9.66 -10.83 -14.62
N PHE A 208 9.63 -9.71 -13.89
CA PHE A 208 9.04 -8.48 -14.39
C PHE A 208 9.80 -7.91 -15.60
N ARG A 209 11.15 -7.97 -15.61
CA ARG A 209 11.95 -7.59 -16.79
C ARG A 209 11.60 -8.43 -18.00
N ALA A 210 11.39 -9.74 -17.84
CA ALA A 210 10.99 -10.63 -18.94
C ALA A 210 9.61 -10.28 -19.53
N PHE A 211 8.74 -9.64 -18.76
CA PHE A 211 7.46 -9.08 -19.24
C PHE A 211 7.56 -7.61 -19.72
N ASN A 212 8.77 -7.11 -19.99
CA ASN A 212 9.03 -5.75 -20.48
C ASN A 212 8.61 -4.64 -19.49
N PHE A 213 8.80 -4.86 -18.19
CA PHE A 213 8.71 -3.81 -17.19
C PHE A 213 10.07 -3.11 -16.99
N HIS A 214 10.02 -1.81 -16.75
CA HIS A 214 11.11 -1.14 -16.07
C HIS A 214 11.08 -1.54 -14.59
N VAL A 215 12.18 -2.09 -14.08
CA VAL A 215 12.24 -2.59 -12.71
C VAL A 215 13.16 -1.73 -11.88
N ILE A 216 12.62 -1.24 -10.77
CA ILE A 216 13.34 -0.45 -9.75
C ILE A 216 13.40 -1.29 -8.49
N ASP A 217 14.61 -1.61 -8.05
CA ASP A 217 14.85 -2.34 -6.80
C ASP A 217 15.14 -1.32 -5.67
N VAL A 218 14.34 -1.35 -4.61
CA VAL A 218 14.45 -0.44 -3.47
C VAL A 218 14.96 -1.23 -2.27
N ALA A 219 16.21 -1.02 -1.92
CA ALA A 219 16.90 -1.79 -0.89
C ALA A 219 16.27 -1.65 0.52
N ASP A 220 15.67 -0.50 0.82
CA ASP A 220 14.87 -0.27 2.02
C ASP A 220 13.56 0.45 1.66
N GLY A 221 12.49 -0.33 1.51
CA GLY A 221 11.15 0.17 1.22
C GLY A 221 10.47 0.87 2.41
N ASN A 222 11.13 0.94 3.55
CA ASN A 222 10.71 1.75 4.71
C ASN A 222 11.51 3.07 4.83
N ASP A 223 12.42 3.37 3.89
CA ASP A 223 13.15 4.63 3.80
C ASP A 223 12.47 5.60 2.82
N MET A 224 12.09 6.79 3.32
CA MET A 224 11.37 7.80 2.52
C MET A 224 12.21 8.39 1.38
N GLU A 225 13.53 8.48 1.53
CA GLU A 225 14.40 8.99 0.47
C GLU A 225 14.49 7.98 -0.68
N GLN A 226 14.65 6.69 -0.39
CA GLN A 226 14.67 5.66 -1.42
C GLN A 226 13.33 5.54 -2.15
N LEU A 227 12.21 5.64 -1.43
CA LEU A 227 10.88 5.71 -2.04
C LEU A 227 10.76 6.93 -2.96
N ARG A 228 11.21 8.11 -2.51
CA ARG A 228 11.19 9.35 -3.32
C ARG A 228 11.95 9.17 -4.63
N GLN A 229 13.14 8.59 -4.57
CA GLN A 229 13.96 8.31 -5.74
C GLN A 229 13.26 7.33 -6.69
N ALA A 230 12.74 6.23 -6.17
CA ALA A 230 12.05 5.20 -6.94
C ALA A 230 10.81 5.74 -7.67
N PHE A 231 9.97 6.52 -6.98
CA PHE A 231 8.79 7.11 -7.61
C PHE A 231 9.15 8.22 -8.61
N ALA A 232 10.23 8.97 -8.38
CA ALA A 232 10.74 9.95 -9.36
C ALA A 232 11.20 9.25 -10.64
N GLU A 233 11.91 8.13 -10.52
CA GLU A 233 12.34 7.31 -11.65
C GLU A 233 11.13 6.70 -12.38
N ALA A 234 10.15 6.16 -11.66
CA ALA A 234 8.91 5.63 -12.22
C ALA A 234 8.12 6.68 -13.01
N ARG A 235 8.05 7.94 -12.53
CA ARG A 235 7.40 9.05 -13.26
C ARG A 235 8.10 9.37 -14.57
N SER A 236 9.42 9.25 -14.63
CA SER A 236 10.22 9.54 -15.82
C SER A 236 10.19 8.41 -16.85
N THR A 237 9.87 7.20 -16.45
CA THR A 237 9.80 6.02 -17.34
C THR A 237 8.66 6.16 -18.34
N LYS A 238 8.97 5.94 -19.63
CA LYS A 238 8.02 6.03 -20.75
C LYS A 238 8.10 4.80 -21.63
N GLY A 239 6.97 4.47 -22.24
CA GLY A 239 6.85 3.39 -23.21
C GLY A 239 6.86 1.98 -22.61
N MET A 240 6.88 1.82 -21.28
CA MET A 240 6.76 0.54 -20.58
C MET A 240 6.22 0.74 -19.17
N PRO A 241 5.50 -0.24 -18.58
CA PRO A 241 5.09 -0.17 -17.18
C PRO A 241 6.30 -0.28 -16.24
N THR A 242 6.12 0.17 -14.98
CA THR A 242 7.16 0.10 -13.96
C THR A 242 6.77 -0.90 -12.87
N ALA A 243 7.73 -1.70 -12.41
CA ALA A 243 7.64 -2.51 -11.19
C ALA A 243 8.67 -2.00 -10.17
N ILE A 244 8.20 -1.59 -9.00
CA ILE A 244 9.04 -1.23 -7.84
C ILE A 244 9.05 -2.44 -6.90
N ILE A 245 10.22 -3.04 -6.67
CA ILE A 245 10.41 -4.11 -5.70
C ILE A 245 10.92 -3.45 -4.42
N ALA A 246 10.04 -3.29 -3.44
CA ALA A 246 10.36 -2.61 -2.20
C ALA A 246 10.65 -3.63 -1.11
N HIS A 247 11.92 -3.76 -0.71
CA HIS A 247 12.32 -4.61 0.41
C HIS A 247 11.90 -3.94 1.72
N THR A 248 10.96 -4.53 2.42
CA THR A 248 10.35 -3.98 3.63
C THR A 248 10.50 -4.94 4.80
N VAL A 249 10.18 -4.46 6.00
CA VAL A 249 10.14 -5.29 7.21
C VAL A 249 8.67 -5.55 7.57
N LYS A 250 8.24 -6.82 7.56
CA LYS A 250 6.91 -7.20 8.04
C LYS A 250 6.75 -6.83 9.50
N GLY A 251 5.68 -6.11 9.85
CA GLY A 251 5.47 -5.66 11.24
C GLY A 251 6.27 -4.42 11.64
N LYS A 252 6.82 -3.66 10.67
CA LYS A 252 7.70 -2.51 10.87
C LYS A 252 7.24 -1.52 11.93
N GLY A 253 8.14 -1.18 12.85
CA GLY A 253 7.93 -0.19 13.91
C GLY A 253 7.43 -0.79 15.24
N VAL A 254 7.18 -2.10 15.30
CA VAL A 254 6.77 -2.80 16.53
C VAL A 254 7.72 -3.97 16.76
N SER A 255 8.56 -3.87 17.79
CA SER A 255 9.71 -4.75 17.98
C SER A 255 9.39 -6.25 18.02
N PHE A 256 8.27 -6.62 18.63
CA PHE A 256 7.84 -8.02 18.74
C PHE A 256 7.04 -8.52 17.52
N MET A 257 6.72 -7.63 16.55
CA MET A 257 6.05 -7.96 15.29
C MET A 257 7.01 -8.02 14.10
N GLU A 258 8.15 -7.29 14.17
CA GLU A 258 9.12 -7.24 13.07
C GLU A 258 9.64 -8.65 12.75
N ASP A 259 9.61 -8.99 11.45
CA ASP A 259 10.05 -10.27 10.90
C ASP A 259 9.38 -11.52 11.51
N GLN A 260 8.15 -11.36 12.03
CA GLN A 260 7.40 -12.46 12.62
C GLN A 260 6.16 -12.83 11.77
N ALA A 261 6.21 -14.00 11.12
CA ALA A 261 5.11 -14.51 10.29
C ALA A 261 3.78 -14.64 11.08
N GLY A 262 3.85 -14.96 12.38
CA GLY A 262 2.67 -15.10 13.25
C GLY A 262 1.80 -13.85 13.36
N TRP A 263 2.34 -12.67 13.02
CA TRP A 263 1.59 -11.40 13.00
C TRP A 263 0.92 -11.11 11.65
N HIS A 264 0.90 -12.07 10.74
CA HIS A 264 0.22 -11.90 9.46
C HIS A 264 -1.26 -11.55 9.64
N GLY A 265 -2.00 -12.33 10.45
CA GLY A 265 -3.45 -12.19 10.64
C GLY A 265 -3.90 -12.22 12.13
N LYS A 266 -3.00 -11.96 13.06
CA LYS A 266 -3.26 -11.93 14.49
C LYS A 266 -3.46 -10.50 14.98
N ALA A 267 -4.60 -10.20 15.63
CA ALA A 267 -4.79 -8.95 16.34
C ALA A 267 -4.01 -8.94 17.67
N PRO A 268 -3.38 -7.81 18.07
CA PRO A 268 -2.76 -7.69 19.38
C PRO A 268 -3.82 -7.72 20.48
N ASN A 269 -3.52 -8.33 21.62
CA ASN A 269 -4.30 -8.18 22.84
C ASN A 269 -4.05 -6.79 23.47
N ASP A 270 -4.72 -6.50 24.61
CA ASP A 270 -4.66 -5.18 25.24
C ASP A 270 -3.25 -4.82 25.71
N GLU A 271 -2.48 -5.79 26.23
CA GLU A 271 -1.09 -5.61 26.70
C GLU A 271 -0.16 -5.42 25.50
N GLU A 272 -0.25 -6.28 24.48
CA GLU A 272 0.52 -6.20 23.25
C GLU A 272 0.26 -4.86 22.51
N TYR A 273 -1.01 -4.43 22.46
CA TYR A 273 -1.40 -3.13 21.89
C TYR A 273 -0.75 -1.96 22.63
N GLN A 274 -0.80 -1.98 23.98
CA GLN A 274 -0.21 -0.90 24.78
C GLN A 274 1.32 -0.82 24.59
N VAL A 275 2.01 -1.95 24.54
CA VAL A 275 3.46 -2.00 24.27
C VAL A 275 3.76 -1.42 22.89
N ALA A 276 3.06 -1.87 21.84
CA ALA A 276 3.25 -1.38 20.49
C ALA A 276 3.01 0.13 20.35
N MET A 277 1.94 0.63 20.98
CA MET A 277 1.63 2.08 20.98
C MET A 277 2.70 2.90 21.72
N ASN A 278 3.27 2.36 22.81
CA ASN A 278 4.35 3.02 23.55
C ASN A 278 5.63 3.11 22.69
N GLU A 279 5.99 2.04 21.96
CA GLU A 279 7.14 2.04 21.04
C GLU A 279 6.95 3.09 19.92
N LEU A 280 5.78 3.12 19.27
CA LEU A 280 5.48 4.09 18.22
C LEU A 280 5.43 5.53 18.75
N ASN A 281 4.97 5.76 19.98
CA ASN A 281 4.98 7.08 20.60
C ASN A 281 6.39 7.56 20.93
N ALA A 282 7.31 6.66 21.27
CA ALA A 282 8.69 6.99 21.58
C ALA A 282 9.56 7.24 20.33
N ALA A 283 9.17 6.70 19.17
CA ALA A 283 10.01 6.71 17.96
C ALA A 283 10.35 8.13 17.44
N TYR A 284 9.49 9.11 17.69
CA TYR A 284 9.67 10.51 17.23
C TYR A 284 9.35 11.53 18.34
N ALA A 285 9.54 11.16 19.62
CA ALA A 285 9.32 12.03 20.79
C ALA A 285 10.41 13.09 20.94
#